data_d0726197efff5ae9a68b2bec4439e10a
#
_entry.id   d0726197efff5ae9a68b2bec4439e10a
#
_cell.length_a   1.000
_cell.length_b   1.000
_cell.length_c   1.000
_cell.angle_alpha   90.00
_cell.angle_beta   90.00
_cell.angle_gamma   90.00
#
_symmetry.space_group_name_H-M   'P 1'
#
loop_
_entity.id
_entity.type
_entity.pdbx_description
1 polymer ?
#
loop_
_entity_poly.entity_id
_entity_poly.type
_entity_poly.pdbx_seq_one_letter_code
_entity_poly.pdbx_strand_id
1 'polypeptide(L)'
;MSFGQEFNAYANNLEEEILNLERNVKLLHEINMGGTAIGTGLNAVPGFAKLCAANLSKLTGENFETATDLVEATPDTGAYVSYSSALKRLAIKLSKICNDLRLMASGPRCGLNEINLPAKAPGSSIMPGKVNPVIPEVTNQVC
;
A
#
# COMPACT_ATOMS: atom_id res chain seq x y z
N MET A 1 4.25 -24.65 -17.28
CA MET A 1 3.35 -23.73 -16.59
C MET A 1 2.56 -22.98 -17.65
N SER A 2 1.25 -22.78 -17.46
CA SER A 2 0.42 -22.00 -18.39
C SER A 2 0.32 -20.53 -17.96
N PHE A 3 -0.02 -19.63 -18.89
CA PHE A 3 -0.32 -18.23 -18.55
C PHE A 3 -1.41 -18.11 -17.48
N GLY A 4 -2.43 -18.98 -17.54
CA GLY A 4 -3.48 -18.97 -16.52
C GLY A 4 -2.95 -19.25 -15.11
N GLN A 5 -1.97 -20.14 -14.97
CA GLN A 5 -1.32 -20.41 -13.68
C GLN A 5 -0.47 -19.23 -13.23
N GLU A 6 0.23 -18.56 -14.13
CA GLU A 6 1.03 -17.37 -13.83
C GLU A 6 0.15 -16.21 -13.34
N PHE A 7 -0.91 -15.88 -14.09
CA PHE A 7 -1.83 -14.81 -13.71
C PHE A 7 -2.59 -15.12 -12.41
N ASN A 8 -2.95 -16.38 -12.18
CA ASN A 8 -3.56 -16.79 -10.92
C ASN A 8 -2.58 -16.65 -9.74
N ALA A 9 -1.30 -16.91 -9.96
CA ALA A 9 -0.27 -16.69 -8.94
C ALA A 9 -0.10 -15.19 -8.63
N TYR A 10 -0.19 -14.30 -9.62
CA TYR A 10 -0.22 -12.85 -9.38
C TYR A 10 -1.43 -12.44 -8.56
N ALA A 11 -2.63 -12.95 -8.88
CA ALA A 11 -3.85 -12.67 -8.13
C ALA A 11 -3.71 -13.09 -6.65
N ASN A 12 -3.33 -14.33 -6.40
CA ASN A 12 -3.12 -14.84 -5.03
C ASN A 12 -2.09 -14.01 -4.26
N ASN A 13 -1.01 -13.60 -4.92
CA ASN A 13 0.01 -12.74 -4.33
C ASN A 13 -0.54 -11.38 -3.88
N LEU A 14 -1.44 -10.80 -4.66
CA LEU A 14 -2.06 -9.51 -4.33
C LEU A 14 -3.13 -9.66 -3.25
N GLU A 15 -3.90 -10.74 -3.27
CA GLU A 15 -4.88 -11.05 -2.21
C GLU A 15 -4.20 -11.20 -0.84
N GLU A 16 -3.04 -11.86 -0.78
CA GLU A 16 -2.24 -11.92 0.46
C GLU A 16 -1.84 -10.53 0.96
N GLU A 17 -1.49 -9.60 0.06
CA GLU A 17 -1.10 -8.25 0.47
C GLU A 17 -2.30 -7.40 0.90
N ILE A 18 -3.49 -7.60 0.34
CA ILE A 18 -4.72 -6.98 0.84
C ILE A 18 -4.94 -7.37 2.30
N LEU A 19 -4.91 -8.67 2.61
CA LEU A 19 -5.05 -9.18 3.98
C LEU A 19 -3.95 -8.66 4.91
N ASN A 20 -2.72 -8.53 4.40
CA ASN A 20 -1.61 -8.00 5.17
C ASN A 20 -1.80 -6.51 5.50
N LEU A 21 -2.26 -5.70 4.55
CA LEU A 21 -2.59 -4.29 4.77
C LEU A 21 -3.73 -4.12 5.76
N GLU A 22 -4.81 -4.90 5.63
CA GLU A 22 -5.95 -4.88 6.56
C GLU A 22 -5.55 -5.23 8.01
N ARG A 23 -4.60 -6.15 8.18
CA ARG A 23 -4.05 -6.47 9.52
C ARG A 23 -3.25 -5.32 10.08
N ASN A 24 -2.41 -4.70 9.25
CA ASN A 24 -1.52 -3.63 9.71
C ASN A 24 -2.26 -2.31 9.95
N VAL A 25 -3.31 -2.01 9.21
CA VAL A 25 -4.11 -0.79 9.44
C VAL A 25 -4.76 -0.79 10.81
N LYS A 26 -5.10 -1.96 11.35
CA LYS A 26 -5.67 -2.09 12.69
C LYS A 26 -4.74 -1.62 13.80
N LEU A 27 -3.42 -1.66 13.58
CA LEU A 27 -2.45 -1.12 14.54
C LEU A 27 -2.54 0.40 14.67
N LEU A 28 -3.09 1.09 13.67
CA LEU A 28 -3.29 2.54 13.68
C LEU A 28 -4.59 2.96 14.40
N HIS A 29 -5.41 2.01 14.83
CA HIS A 29 -6.67 2.29 15.52
C HIS A 29 -6.49 2.57 17.02
N GLU A 30 -5.37 2.17 17.59
CA GLU A 30 -4.98 2.59 18.94
C GLU A 30 -4.33 3.97 18.85
N ILE A 31 -4.90 4.95 19.54
CA ILE A 31 -4.48 6.35 19.41
C ILE A 31 -4.08 6.97 20.77
N ASN A 32 -3.13 7.87 20.72
CA ASN A 32 -2.62 8.60 21.90
C ASN A 32 -3.35 9.94 22.15
N MET A 33 -4.49 10.17 21.52
CA MET A 33 -5.23 11.42 21.66
C MET A 33 -5.67 11.63 23.11
N GLY A 34 -5.39 12.82 23.64
CA GLY A 34 -5.63 13.15 25.04
C GLY A 34 -4.43 12.97 25.95
N GLY A 35 -3.32 12.40 25.47
CA GLY A 35 -2.05 12.32 26.21
C GLY A 35 -1.41 13.68 26.49
N THR A 36 -1.77 14.71 25.74
CA THR A 36 -1.20 16.06 25.74
C THR A 36 0.31 16.07 25.46
N ALA A 37 1.13 16.73 26.26
CA ALA A 37 2.53 16.94 25.96
C ALA A 37 3.41 15.66 26.10
N ILE A 38 3.15 14.86 27.13
CA ILE A 38 4.01 13.72 27.50
C ILE A 38 3.21 12.45 27.84
N GLY A 39 1.97 12.38 27.41
CA GLY A 39 1.11 11.21 27.65
C GLY A 39 0.39 11.18 29.00
N THR A 40 0.63 12.15 29.87
CA THR A 40 0.01 12.18 31.22
C THR A 40 -1.38 12.79 31.24
N GLY A 41 -1.85 13.35 30.12
CA GLY A 41 -3.14 14.05 30.06
C GLY A 41 -3.18 15.38 30.82
N LEU A 42 -2.03 15.99 31.07
CA LEU A 42 -1.95 17.25 31.80
C LEU A 42 -2.80 18.33 31.11
N ASN A 43 -3.70 18.97 31.86
CA ASN A 43 -4.67 19.95 31.36
C ASN A 43 -5.75 19.41 30.42
N ALA A 44 -5.84 18.11 30.19
CA ALA A 44 -6.96 17.52 29.46
C ALA A 44 -8.23 17.48 30.34
N VAL A 45 -9.38 17.72 29.72
CA VAL A 45 -10.67 17.56 30.41
C VAL A 45 -10.92 16.07 30.69
N PRO A 46 -11.41 15.69 31.86
CA PRO A 46 -11.73 14.27 32.14
C PRO A 46 -12.64 13.66 31.08
N GLY A 47 -12.25 12.47 30.57
CA GLY A 47 -13.00 11.77 29.55
C GLY A 47 -12.68 12.20 28.09
N PHE A 48 -11.85 13.21 27.88
CA PHE A 48 -11.54 13.75 26.56
C PHE A 48 -11.00 12.66 25.60
N ALA A 49 -10.00 11.86 25.99
CA ALA A 49 -9.40 10.82 25.18
C ALA A 49 -10.45 9.82 24.67
N LYS A 50 -11.27 9.28 25.57
CA LYS A 50 -12.33 8.31 25.22
C LYS A 50 -13.40 8.90 24.32
N LEU A 51 -13.79 10.15 24.57
CA LEU A 51 -14.78 10.84 23.75
C LEU A 51 -14.25 11.11 22.33
N CYS A 52 -12.97 11.47 22.20
CA CYS A 52 -12.32 11.64 20.90
C CYS A 52 -12.28 10.34 20.11
N ALA A 53 -11.83 9.23 20.71
CA ALA A 53 -11.81 7.93 20.06
C ALA A 53 -13.21 7.50 19.61
N ALA A 54 -14.23 7.67 20.47
CA ALA A 54 -15.60 7.35 20.12
C ALA A 54 -16.16 8.21 18.95
N ASN A 55 -15.81 9.50 18.91
CA ASN A 55 -16.22 10.38 17.82
C ASN A 55 -15.50 10.07 16.51
N LEU A 56 -14.20 9.76 16.57
CA LEU A 56 -13.45 9.27 15.39
C LEU A 56 -14.06 7.99 14.86
N SER A 57 -14.39 7.04 15.72
CA SER A 57 -15.06 5.80 15.30
C SER A 57 -16.39 6.06 14.59
N LYS A 58 -17.20 7.00 15.08
CA LYS A 58 -18.46 7.38 14.44
C LYS A 58 -18.27 8.06 13.08
N LEU A 59 -17.23 8.88 12.93
CA LEU A 59 -16.97 9.65 11.73
C LEU A 59 -16.38 8.79 10.62
N THR A 60 -15.52 7.83 10.95
CA THR A 60 -14.79 7.02 9.99
C THR A 60 -15.47 5.69 9.71
N GLY A 61 -16.26 5.16 10.63
CA GLY A 61 -16.79 3.80 10.60
C GLY A 61 -15.78 2.74 11.09
N GLU A 62 -14.57 3.15 11.48
CA GLU A 62 -13.52 2.28 12.00
C GLU A 62 -13.54 2.28 13.55
N ASN A 63 -13.01 1.23 14.18
CA ASN A 63 -13.01 1.11 15.65
C ASN A 63 -11.72 1.71 16.24
N PHE A 64 -11.75 2.98 16.61
CA PHE A 64 -10.63 3.64 17.29
C PHE A 64 -10.74 3.46 18.80
N GLU A 65 -9.61 3.17 19.43
CA GLU A 65 -9.50 2.99 20.87
C GLU A 65 -8.40 3.88 21.45
N THR A 66 -8.61 4.30 22.70
CA THR A 66 -7.57 5.04 23.44
C THR A 66 -6.49 4.06 23.86
N ALA A 67 -5.23 4.39 23.61
CA ALA A 67 -4.09 3.58 24.06
C ALA A 67 -4.17 3.28 25.57
N THR A 68 -3.76 2.07 25.93
CA THR A 68 -3.75 1.61 27.32
C THR A 68 -2.82 2.45 28.17
N ASP A 69 -1.66 2.81 27.63
CA ASP A 69 -0.69 3.73 28.23
C ASP A 69 -0.38 4.87 27.28
N LEU A 70 -0.92 6.04 27.55
CA LEU A 70 -0.72 7.23 26.72
C LEU A 70 0.71 7.77 26.80
N VAL A 71 1.46 7.47 27.86
CA VAL A 71 2.88 7.88 27.98
C VAL A 71 3.73 7.06 27.02
N GLU A 72 3.51 5.76 26.97
CA GLU A 72 4.15 4.86 26.02
C GLU A 72 3.77 5.20 24.57
N ALA A 73 2.49 5.36 24.29
CA ALA A 73 1.96 5.62 22.96
C ALA A 73 2.34 6.99 22.38
N THR A 74 2.77 7.95 23.22
CA THR A 74 3.13 9.30 22.74
C THR A 74 4.39 9.30 21.85
N PRO A 75 5.50 8.62 22.16
CA PRO A 75 6.67 8.53 21.30
C PRO A 75 6.63 7.34 20.31
N ASP A 76 5.69 6.39 20.47
CA ASP A 76 5.71 5.17 19.69
C ASP A 76 5.34 5.41 18.21
N THR A 77 6.17 4.89 17.33
CA THR A 77 5.98 4.91 15.87
C THR A 77 5.82 3.52 15.27
N GLY A 78 5.72 2.49 16.10
CA GLY A 78 5.71 1.08 15.69
C GLY A 78 4.61 0.74 14.68
N ALA A 79 3.39 1.25 14.89
CA ALA A 79 2.26 1.06 13.99
C ALA A 79 2.55 1.63 12.59
N TYR A 80 3.13 2.83 12.52
CA TYR A 80 3.49 3.48 11.24
C TYR A 80 4.61 2.73 10.52
N VAL A 81 5.63 2.25 11.24
CA VAL A 81 6.70 1.44 10.67
C VAL A 81 6.17 0.14 10.12
N SER A 82 5.28 -0.54 10.85
CA SER A 82 4.64 -1.79 10.41
C SER A 82 3.80 -1.57 9.14
N TYR A 83 2.98 -0.53 9.11
CA TYR A 83 2.16 -0.21 7.94
C TYR A 83 3.01 0.19 6.72
N SER A 84 4.05 1.01 6.92
CA SER A 84 5.02 1.34 5.87
C SER A 84 5.72 0.10 5.31
N SER A 85 6.07 -0.85 6.18
CA SER A 85 6.66 -2.12 5.75
C SER A 85 5.68 -2.98 4.94
N ALA A 86 4.39 -2.96 5.29
CA ALA A 86 3.35 -3.63 4.51
C ALA A 86 3.19 -3.00 3.10
N LEU A 87 3.22 -1.67 3.00
CA LEU A 87 3.25 -0.97 1.71
C LEU A 87 4.48 -1.33 0.88
N LYS A 88 5.66 -1.39 1.51
CA LYS A 88 6.89 -1.81 0.83
C LYS A 88 6.80 -3.23 0.28
N ARG A 89 6.19 -4.17 1.02
CA ARG A 89 5.97 -5.53 0.55
C ARG A 89 5.08 -5.54 -0.71
N LEU A 90 3.97 -4.80 -0.69
CA LEU A 90 3.09 -4.65 -1.86
C LEU A 90 3.85 -4.06 -3.05
N ALA A 91 4.62 -2.99 -2.85
CA ALA A 91 5.41 -2.35 -3.90
C ALA A 91 6.39 -3.34 -4.57
N ILE A 92 7.10 -4.15 -3.79
CA ILE A 92 8.04 -5.17 -4.32
C ILE A 92 7.29 -6.20 -5.18
N LYS A 93 6.12 -6.68 -4.74
CA LYS A 93 5.31 -7.63 -5.49
C LYS A 93 4.75 -7.02 -6.79
N LEU A 94 4.23 -5.80 -6.73
CA LEU A 94 3.77 -5.08 -7.91
C LEU A 94 4.89 -4.84 -8.92
N SER A 95 6.06 -4.42 -8.44
CA SER A 95 7.24 -4.22 -9.29
C SER A 95 7.66 -5.51 -9.98
N LYS A 96 7.65 -6.65 -9.29
CA LYS A 96 7.93 -7.97 -9.89
C LYS A 96 6.93 -8.28 -11.00
N ILE A 97 5.64 -8.14 -10.74
CA ILE A 97 4.58 -8.40 -11.74
C ILE A 97 4.76 -7.48 -12.96
N CYS A 98 5.00 -6.19 -12.74
CA CYS A 98 5.21 -5.24 -13.82
C CYS A 98 6.45 -5.56 -14.67
N ASN A 99 7.53 -6.01 -14.05
CA ASN A 99 8.73 -6.44 -14.78
C ASN A 99 8.48 -7.68 -15.61
N ASP A 100 7.72 -8.66 -15.12
CA ASP A 100 7.34 -9.83 -15.89
C ASP A 100 6.46 -9.45 -17.10
N LEU A 101 5.45 -8.59 -16.88
CA LEU A 101 4.59 -8.11 -17.98
C LEU A 101 5.41 -7.37 -19.05
N ARG A 102 6.39 -6.56 -18.66
CA ARG A 102 7.30 -5.87 -19.58
C ARG A 102 8.16 -6.85 -20.35
N LEU A 103 8.68 -7.88 -19.69
CA LEU A 103 9.50 -8.92 -20.33
C LEU A 103 8.66 -9.73 -21.34
N MET A 104 7.49 -10.20 -20.93
CA MET A 104 6.60 -10.97 -21.80
C MET A 104 6.08 -10.16 -23.00
N ALA A 105 5.91 -8.84 -22.84
CA ALA A 105 5.48 -7.94 -23.90
C ALA A 105 6.65 -7.40 -24.76
N SER A 106 7.88 -7.81 -24.49
CA SER A 106 9.06 -7.31 -25.20
C SER A 106 9.09 -7.77 -26.66
N GLY A 107 9.56 -6.94 -27.52
CA GLY A 107 9.61 -7.23 -28.96
C GLY A 107 9.17 -6.04 -29.80
N PRO A 108 8.68 -6.25 -31.03
CA PRO A 108 8.10 -7.48 -31.62
C PRO A 108 9.10 -8.50 -32.18
N ARG A 109 10.34 -8.11 -32.49
CA ARG A 109 11.27 -9.03 -33.20
C ARG A 109 12.43 -9.49 -32.34
N CYS A 110 12.89 -8.65 -31.41
CA CYS A 110 14.04 -8.91 -30.53
C CYS A 110 13.63 -9.10 -29.08
N GLY A 111 12.48 -9.69 -28.83
CA GLY A 111 11.95 -9.98 -27.51
C GLY A 111 11.07 -11.22 -27.51
N LEU A 112 10.39 -11.48 -26.39
CA LEU A 112 9.56 -12.67 -26.21
C LEU A 112 8.25 -12.58 -26.99
N ASN A 113 7.63 -11.39 -27.00
CA ASN A 113 6.37 -11.11 -27.69
C ASN A 113 5.25 -12.13 -27.39
N GLU A 114 5.15 -12.56 -26.14
CA GLU A 114 4.18 -13.55 -25.67
C GLU A 114 2.81 -12.95 -25.36
N ILE A 115 2.80 -11.66 -24.97
CA ILE A 115 1.58 -10.89 -24.71
C ILE A 115 1.67 -9.51 -25.36
N ASN A 116 0.51 -8.92 -25.64
CA ASN A 116 0.40 -7.54 -26.11
C ASN A 116 -0.27 -6.68 -25.03
N LEU A 117 0.45 -5.67 -24.55
CA LEU A 117 -0.11 -4.67 -23.64
C LEU A 117 -0.81 -3.56 -24.43
N PRO A 118 -1.91 -2.97 -23.89
CA PRO A 118 -2.61 -1.88 -24.56
C PRO A 118 -1.70 -0.66 -24.80
N ALA A 119 -1.69 -0.15 -26.02
CA ALA A 119 -1.02 1.10 -26.37
C ALA A 119 -1.68 2.28 -25.64
N LYS A 120 -0.94 2.99 -24.80
CA LYS A 120 -1.46 4.14 -24.01
C LYS A 120 -0.82 5.46 -24.39
N ALA A 121 0.40 5.43 -24.92
CA ALA A 121 1.11 6.62 -25.37
C ALA A 121 2.08 6.28 -26.52
N PRO A 122 2.40 7.26 -27.40
CA PRO A 122 3.49 7.12 -28.37
C PRO A 122 4.82 6.88 -27.64
N GLY A 123 5.59 5.91 -28.11
CA GLY A 123 6.89 5.56 -27.51
C GLY A 123 8.05 6.45 -27.98
N SER A 124 7.85 7.26 -29.02
CA SER A 124 8.88 8.13 -29.59
C SER A 124 8.27 9.15 -30.52
N SER A 125 8.88 10.34 -30.59
CA SER A 125 8.52 11.38 -31.58
C SER A 125 9.08 11.13 -32.99
N ILE A 126 10.12 10.31 -33.11
CA ILE A 126 10.82 10.04 -34.37
C ILE A 126 10.64 8.61 -34.92
N MET A 127 10.04 7.71 -34.15
CA MET A 127 9.78 6.33 -34.53
C MET A 127 8.27 6.08 -34.61
N PRO A 128 7.65 6.20 -35.80
CA PRO A 128 6.22 5.94 -35.97
C PRO A 128 5.84 4.53 -35.51
N GLY A 129 4.74 4.42 -34.79
CA GLY A 129 4.22 3.13 -34.30
C GLY A 129 4.97 2.50 -33.13
N LYS A 130 6.01 3.14 -32.58
CA LYS A 130 6.63 2.68 -31.35
C LYS A 130 5.68 2.82 -30.18
N VAL A 131 5.52 1.74 -29.40
CA VAL A 131 4.73 1.67 -28.19
C VAL A 131 5.62 1.15 -27.06
N ASN A 132 5.61 1.85 -25.92
CA ASN A 132 6.27 1.40 -24.71
C ASN A 132 5.21 0.90 -23.70
N PRO A 133 5.54 -0.05 -22.80
CA PRO A 133 4.65 -0.54 -21.74
C PRO A 133 4.57 0.48 -20.58
N VAL A 134 4.04 1.68 -20.88
CA VAL A 134 4.11 2.85 -19.98
C VAL A 134 3.41 2.64 -18.64
N ILE A 135 2.35 1.82 -18.57
CA ILE A 135 1.66 1.57 -17.31
C ILE A 135 2.52 0.71 -16.36
N PRO A 136 3.08 -0.43 -16.76
CA PRO A 136 4.06 -1.12 -15.92
C PRO A 136 5.30 -0.28 -15.58
N GLU A 137 5.74 0.59 -16.49
CA GLU A 137 6.89 1.49 -16.24
C GLU A 137 6.60 2.50 -15.15
N VAL A 138 5.46 3.19 -15.21
CA VAL A 138 5.08 4.17 -14.17
C VAL A 138 4.80 3.49 -12.84
N THR A 139 4.20 2.29 -12.85
CA THR A 139 4.01 1.52 -11.62
C THR A 139 5.34 1.21 -10.95
N ASN A 140 6.36 0.81 -11.71
CA ASN A 140 7.71 0.59 -11.17
C ASN A 140 8.37 1.87 -10.62
N GLN A 141 8.03 3.04 -11.15
CA GLN A 141 8.53 4.31 -10.62
C GLN A 141 7.88 4.70 -9.30
N VAL A 142 6.62 4.30 -9.10
CA VAL A 142 5.87 4.55 -7.86
C VAL A 142 6.28 3.56 -6.75
N CYS A 143 6.61 2.31 -7.12
CA CYS A 143 7.07 1.28 -6.20
C CYS A 143 8.48 1.53 -5.67
#